data_68ed58080bd28070fe0da38930e3995e
#
_entry.id   68ed58080bd28070fe0da38930e3995e
#
_cell.length_a   1.000
_cell.length_b   1.000
_cell.length_c   1.000
_cell.angle_alpha   90.00
_cell.angle_beta   90.00
_cell.angle_gamma   90.00
#
_symmetry.space_group_name_H-M   'P 1'
#
loop_
_entity.id
_entity.type
_entity.pdbx_description
1 polymer ?
#
loop_
_entity_poly.entity_id
_entity_poly.type
_entity_poly.pdbx_seq_one_letter_code
_entity_poly.pdbx_strand_id
1 'polypeptide(L)'
;MRITRYQALGFSCYGTLVDREGGILEALRPLVAQAGLSTHPDWLLGSYHRLAREMRQAAPTASQTSLHLRIHQRLAQELQQEADLDASVAFGNATTCWPVFEDAPGALQYLSKFYQLVLLASPDDGDAAAVTARLPEVFAAVIPNRGGDLRLALDNTLEELGLARGDLLPIRGSEPDDPWSALVDFPLCTLRRDRSRPWNLSRQALDGTRCEYASLADLVHAHQTALRA
;
A
#
# COMPACT_ATOMS: atom_id res chain seq x y z
N MET A 1 20.94 7.90 -3.55
CA MET A 1 20.12 9.00 -2.97
C MET A 1 20.32 8.99 -1.45
N ARG A 2 20.47 10.17 -0.82
CA ARG A 2 20.57 10.26 0.66
C ARG A 2 19.19 10.63 1.21
N ILE A 3 18.59 9.74 1.99
CA ILE A 3 17.28 9.98 2.63
C ILE A 3 17.33 11.21 3.57
N THR A 4 18.47 11.46 4.18
CA THR A 4 18.69 12.57 5.14
C THR A 4 18.59 13.98 4.55
N ARG A 5 18.43 14.12 3.22
CA ARG A 5 18.24 15.44 2.57
C ARG A 5 16.79 15.91 2.57
N TYR A 6 15.83 15.01 2.87
CA TYR A 6 14.42 15.31 2.87
C TYR A 6 13.94 15.78 4.25
N GLN A 7 12.86 16.51 4.30
CA GLN A 7 12.20 16.96 5.53
C GLN A 7 10.94 16.15 5.82
N ALA A 8 10.36 15.55 4.79
CA ALA A 8 9.16 14.73 4.90
C ALA A 8 9.28 13.40 4.15
N LEU A 9 8.57 12.38 4.65
CA LEU A 9 8.39 11.09 4.01
C LEU A 9 6.91 10.84 3.79
N GLY A 10 6.54 10.57 2.52
CA GLY A 10 5.15 10.28 2.13
C GLY A 10 4.96 8.79 1.89
N PHE A 11 4.05 8.15 2.61
CA PHE A 11 3.82 6.71 2.51
C PHE A 11 2.52 6.41 1.79
N SER A 12 2.52 5.47 0.84
CA SER A 12 1.30 4.78 0.46
C SER A 12 0.86 3.84 1.59
N CYS A 13 -0.45 3.61 1.67
CA CYS A 13 -1.03 2.75 2.69
C CYS A 13 -0.79 1.27 2.35
N TYR A 14 -1.45 0.80 1.29
CA TYR A 14 -1.41 -0.62 0.88
C TYR A 14 -0.11 -0.96 0.15
N GLY A 15 0.40 -2.18 0.38
CA GLY A 15 1.66 -2.65 -0.17
C GLY A 15 2.91 -2.01 0.45
N THR A 16 2.73 -0.99 1.31
CA THR A 16 3.81 -0.26 2.00
C THR A 16 3.73 -0.45 3.51
N LEU A 17 2.62 -0.06 4.11
CA LEU A 17 2.35 -0.16 5.56
C LEU A 17 1.42 -1.33 5.89
N VAL A 18 0.48 -1.62 5.01
CA VAL A 18 -0.52 -2.68 5.12
C VAL A 18 -0.24 -3.77 4.10
N ASP A 19 -0.22 -5.02 4.54
CA ASP A 19 -0.02 -6.21 3.71
C ASP A 19 -1.30 -6.55 2.96
N ARG A 20 -1.53 -5.85 1.84
CA ARG A 20 -2.70 -6.06 0.97
C ARG A 20 -2.76 -7.47 0.41
N GLU A 21 -1.65 -7.98 -0.11
CA GLU A 21 -1.63 -9.32 -0.72
C GLU A 21 -1.91 -10.41 0.31
N GLY A 22 -1.30 -10.30 1.50
CA GLY A 22 -1.59 -11.21 2.59
C GLY A 22 -3.03 -11.15 3.07
N GLY A 23 -3.58 -9.94 3.15
CA GLY A 23 -4.98 -9.73 3.50
C GLY A 23 -5.94 -10.35 2.48
N ILE A 24 -5.66 -10.19 1.17
CA ILE A 24 -6.44 -10.81 0.09
C ILE A 24 -6.40 -12.35 0.18
N LEU A 25 -5.20 -12.92 0.32
CA LEU A 25 -5.02 -14.37 0.40
C LEU A 25 -5.75 -14.95 1.62
N GLU A 26 -5.63 -14.30 2.76
CA GLU A 26 -6.32 -14.73 3.99
C GLU A 26 -7.84 -14.67 3.84
N ALA A 27 -8.36 -13.58 3.28
CA ALA A 27 -9.79 -13.41 3.08
C ALA A 27 -10.39 -14.34 2.01
N LEU A 28 -9.58 -14.80 1.03
CA LEU A 28 -9.99 -15.77 0.02
C LEU A 28 -9.79 -17.24 0.45
N ARG A 29 -9.11 -17.49 1.57
CA ARG A 29 -8.83 -18.85 2.06
C ARG A 29 -10.08 -19.73 2.20
N PRO A 30 -11.23 -19.25 2.74
CA PRO A 30 -12.44 -20.05 2.83
C PRO A 30 -12.95 -20.51 1.47
N LEU A 31 -12.95 -19.61 0.46
CA LEU A 31 -13.40 -19.92 -0.90
C LEU A 31 -12.51 -20.99 -1.56
N VAL A 32 -11.20 -20.88 -1.40
CA VAL A 32 -10.23 -21.85 -1.92
C VAL A 32 -10.40 -23.22 -1.24
N ALA A 33 -10.62 -23.24 0.07
CA ALA A 33 -10.86 -24.46 0.83
C ALA A 33 -12.16 -25.14 0.38
N GLN A 34 -13.23 -24.39 0.13
CA GLN A 34 -14.50 -24.90 -0.39
C GLN A 34 -14.33 -25.54 -1.77
N ALA A 35 -13.48 -24.96 -2.62
CA ALA A 35 -13.21 -25.51 -3.95
C ALA A 35 -12.38 -26.80 -3.91
N GLY A 36 -11.84 -27.19 -2.75
CA GLY A 36 -10.98 -28.38 -2.61
C GLY A 36 -9.69 -28.29 -3.42
N LEU A 37 -9.29 -27.08 -3.81
CA LEU A 37 -8.14 -26.83 -4.67
C LEU A 37 -6.95 -26.40 -3.80
N SER A 38 -5.78 -26.96 -4.10
CA SER A 38 -4.50 -26.40 -3.66
C SER A 38 -4.08 -25.32 -4.68
N THR A 39 -4.69 -24.15 -4.59
CA THR A 39 -4.35 -23.05 -5.51
C THR A 39 -3.02 -22.40 -5.08
N HIS A 40 -2.16 -22.18 -6.06
CA HIS A 40 -0.93 -21.43 -5.81
C HIS A 40 -1.27 -19.95 -5.51
N PRO A 41 -0.70 -19.33 -4.46
CA PRO A 41 -0.96 -17.95 -4.09
C PRO A 41 -0.82 -16.96 -5.24
N ASP A 42 0.19 -17.13 -6.10
CA ASP A 42 0.43 -16.26 -7.26
C ASP A 42 -0.70 -16.30 -8.29
N TRP A 43 -1.30 -17.49 -8.51
CA TRP A 43 -2.47 -17.61 -9.39
C TRP A 43 -3.66 -16.85 -8.83
N LEU A 44 -3.90 -17.00 -7.53
CA LEU A 44 -5.03 -16.35 -6.85
C LEU A 44 -4.89 -14.82 -6.86
N LEU A 45 -3.70 -14.31 -6.53
CA LEU A 45 -3.39 -12.90 -6.61
C LEU A 45 -3.47 -12.37 -8.05
N GLY A 46 -2.93 -13.12 -9.02
CA GLY A 46 -3.02 -12.77 -10.44
C GLY A 46 -4.45 -12.66 -10.93
N SER A 47 -5.32 -13.60 -10.54
CA SER A 47 -6.76 -13.57 -10.85
C SER A 47 -7.46 -12.39 -10.19
N TYR A 48 -7.17 -12.13 -8.90
CA TYR A 48 -7.68 -10.96 -8.20
C TYR A 48 -7.29 -9.65 -8.90
N HIS A 49 -5.99 -9.44 -9.21
CA HIS A 49 -5.53 -8.21 -9.85
C HIS A 49 -6.11 -8.02 -11.26
N ARG A 50 -6.27 -9.10 -12.03
CA ARG A 50 -6.95 -9.06 -13.33
C ARG A 50 -8.38 -8.58 -13.17
N LEU A 51 -9.17 -9.22 -12.31
CA LEU A 51 -10.57 -8.88 -12.07
C LEU A 51 -10.73 -7.46 -11.49
N ALA A 52 -9.85 -7.07 -10.57
CA ALA A 52 -9.86 -5.71 -10.00
C ALA A 52 -9.68 -4.65 -11.08
N ARG A 53 -8.75 -4.87 -12.02
CA ARG A 53 -8.52 -3.96 -13.15
C ARG A 53 -9.72 -3.91 -14.09
N GLU A 54 -10.25 -5.07 -14.50
CA GLU A 54 -11.41 -5.17 -15.37
C GLU A 54 -12.64 -4.46 -14.78
N MET A 55 -12.93 -4.71 -13.50
CA MET A 55 -14.09 -4.13 -12.81
C MET A 55 -13.92 -2.64 -12.54
N ARG A 56 -12.70 -2.18 -12.23
CA ARG A 56 -12.42 -0.74 -12.08
C ARG A 56 -12.59 0.00 -13.39
N GLN A 57 -12.17 -0.60 -14.52
CA GLN A 57 -12.40 -0.01 -15.86
C GLN A 57 -13.88 0.06 -16.21
N ALA A 58 -14.65 -1.00 -15.87
CA ALA A 58 -16.09 -1.06 -16.15
C ALA A 58 -16.92 -0.13 -15.23
N ALA A 59 -16.46 0.11 -14.01
CA ALA A 59 -17.14 0.94 -13.01
C ALA A 59 -16.14 1.83 -12.23
N PRO A 60 -15.63 2.91 -12.84
CA PRO A 60 -14.58 3.75 -12.24
C PRO A 60 -14.96 4.40 -10.91
N THR A 61 -16.25 4.66 -10.70
CA THR A 61 -16.80 5.32 -9.50
C THR A 61 -17.31 4.35 -8.44
N ALA A 62 -17.21 3.02 -8.67
CA ALA A 62 -17.64 2.04 -7.68
C ALA A 62 -16.75 2.11 -6.43
N SER A 63 -17.36 1.96 -5.24
CA SER A 63 -16.62 1.86 -3.99
C SER A 63 -15.72 0.62 -3.97
N GLN A 64 -14.65 0.66 -3.19
CA GLN A 64 -13.72 -0.46 -3.05
C GLN A 64 -14.44 -1.71 -2.52
N THR A 65 -15.30 -1.53 -1.51
CA THR A 65 -16.15 -2.61 -0.96
C THR A 65 -17.00 -3.27 -2.05
N SER A 66 -17.67 -2.47 -2.90
CA SER A 66 -18.49 -3.00 -4.01
C SER A 66 -17.64 -3.74 -5.05
N LEU A 67 -16.44 -3.26 -5.35
CA LEU A 67 -15.52 -3.94 -6.26
C LEU A 67 -15.07 -5.28 -5.67
N HIS A 68 -14.64 -5.31 -4.41
CA HIS A 68 -14.20 -6.54 -3.74
C HIS A 68 -15.32 -7.58 -3.67
N LEU A 69 -16.55 -7.17 -3.32
CA LEU A 69 -17.69 -8.06 -3.32
C LEU A 69 -17.86 -8.74 -4.69
N ARG A 70 -17.84 -7.97 -5.78
CA ARG A 70 -17.95 -8.50 -7.15
C ARG A 70 -16.76 -9.37 -7.55
N ILE A 71 -15.55 -9.02 -7.13
CA ILE A 71 -14.36 -9.83 -7.37
C ILE A 71 -14.50 -11.19 -6.70
N HIS A 72 -14.96 -11.24 -5.45
CA HIS A 72 -15.20 -12.50 -4.75
C HIS A 72 -16.21 -13.39 -5.49
N GLN A 73 -17.35 -12.81 -5.89
CA GLN A 73 -18.36 -13.53 -6.65
C GLN A 73 -17.80 -14.08 -7.97
N ARG A 74 -16.98 -13.30 -8.66
CA ARG A 74 -16.38 -13.73 -9.93
C ARG A 74 -15.32 -14.81 -9.73
N LEU A 75 -14.51 -14.70 -8.69
CA LEU A 75 -13.54 -15.75 -8.32
C LEU A 75 -14.24 -17.05 -7.95
N ALA A 76 -15.36 -17.00 -7.20
CA ALA A 76 -16.17 -18.19 -6.91
C ALA A 76 -16.62 -18.88 -8.21
N GLN A 77 -17.15 -18.13 -9.19
CA GLN A 77 -17.53 -18.66 -10.49
C GLN A 77 -16.35 -19.31 -11.24
N GLU A 78 -15.16 -18.66 -11.24
CA GLU A 78 -13.96 -19.21 -11.89
C GLU A 78 -13.48 -20.49 -11.21
N LEU A 79 -13.70 -20.61 -9.89
CA LEU A 79 -13.43 -21.82 -9.10
C LEU A 79 -14.56 -22.84 -9.15
N GLN A 80 -15.60 -22.62 -9.97
CA GLN A 80 -16.79 -23.45 -10.10
C GLN A 80 -17.54 -23.68 -8.77
N GLN A 81 -17.51 -22.64 -7.91
CA GLN A 81 -18.24 -22.62 -6.64
C GLN A 81 -19.45 -21.72 -6.73
N GLU A 82 -20.48 -22.04 -5.95
CA GLU A 82 -21.59 -21.12 -5.74
C GLU A 82 -21.11 -19.92 -4.91
N ALA A 83 -21.41 -18.71 -5.39
CA ALA A 83 -21.03 -17.51 -4.70
C ALA A 83 -21.95 -17.26 -3.51
N ASP A 84 -21.48 -17.51 -2.31
CA ASP A 84 -22.16 -17.13 -1.07
C ASP A 84 -22.13 -15.60 -0.94
N LEU A 85 -23.33 -15.01 -0.74
CA LEU A 85 -23.48 -13.56 -0.61
C LEU A 85 -22.82 -13.04 0.66
N ASP A 86 -22.98 -13.74 1.78
CA ASP A 86 -22.43 -13.33 3.06
C ASP A 86 -20.89 -13.36 3.03
N ALA A 87 -20.30 -14.40 2.44
CA ALA A 87 -18.87 -14.48 2.21
C ALA A 87 -18.37 -13.37 1.27
N SER A 88 -19.16 -13.02 0.25
CA SER A 88 -18.83 -11.94 -0.69
C SER A 88 -18.87 -10.57 0.01
N VAL A 89 -19.84 -10.33 0.88
CA VAL A 89 -19.94 -9.12 1.71
C VAL A 89 -18.78 -9.06 2.71
N ALA A 90 -18.47 -10.18 3.37
CA ALA A 90 -17.33 -10.26 4.29
C ALA A 90 -16.01 -9.92 3.58
N PHE A 91 -15.80 -10.47 2.38
CA PHE A 91 -14.63 -10.12 1.56
C PHE A 91 -14.61 -8.65 1.16
N GLY A 92 -15.77 -8.07 0.82
CA GLY A 92 -15.90 -6.64 0.51
C GLY A 92 -15.43 -5.73 1.65
N ASN A 93 -15.69 -6.14 2.89
CA ASN A 93 -15.32 -5.39 4.09
C ASN A 93 -13.95 -5.78 4.68
N ALA A 94 -13.26 -6.78 4.11
CA ALA A 94 -12.02 -7.30 4.68
C ALA A 94 -10.85 -6.30 4.66
N THR A 95 -10.88 -5.27 3.81
CA THR A 95 -9.84 -4.23 3.70
C THR A 95 -9.53 -3.57 5.02
N THR A 96 -10.53 -3.35 5.86
CA THR A 96 -10.36 -2.73 7.18
C THR A 96 -9.57 -3.59 8.17
N CYS A 97 -9.48 -4.91 7.90
CA CYS A 97 -8.82 -5.90 8.76
C CYS A 97 -7.47 -6.40 8.19
N TRP A 98 -7.06 -5.96 7.02
CA TRP A 98 -5.79 -6.41 6.42
C TRP A 98 -4.60 -6.13 7.34
N PRO A 99 -3.65 -7.06 7.48
CA PRO A 99 -2.57 -6.94 8.46
C PRO A 99 -1.65 -5.76 8.14
N VAL A 100 -1.21 -5.06 9.18
CA VAL A 100 -0.11 -4.10 9.10
C VAL A 100 1.19 -4.90 9.06
N PHE A 101 2.16 -4.51 8.23
CA PHE A 101 3.48 -5.14 8.24
C PHE A 101 4.14 -4.97 9.60
N GLU A 102 4.76 -6.04 10.10
CA GLU A 102 5.35 -6.09 11.46
C GLU A 102 6.38 -4.98 11.72
N ASP A 103 7.14 -4.58 10.71
CA ASP A 103 8.16 -3.55 10.80
C ASP A 103 7.60 -2.12 10.72
N ALA A 104 6.34 -1.92 10.27
CA ALA A 104 5.79 -0.61 10.01
C ALA A 104 5.62 0.23 11.28
N PRO A 105 5.04 -0.25 12.40
CA PRO A 105 4.85 0.60 13.58
C PRO A 105 6.16 1.12 14.16
N GLY A 106 7.15 0.24 14.31
CA GLY A 106 8.47 0.63 14.86
C GLY A 106 9.23 1.58 13.95
N ALA A 107 9.19 1.33 12.63
CA ALA A 107 9.83 2.20 11.65
C ALA A 107 9.19 3.60 11.62
N LEU A 108 7.87 3.70 11.63
CA LEU A 108 7.15 4.96 11.65
C LEU A 108 7.45 5.77 12.91
N GLN A 109 7.44 5.14 14.09
CA GLN A 109 7.82 5.78 15.36
C GLN A 109 9.26 6.27 15.36
N TYR A 110 10.17 5.54 14.73
CA TYR A 110 11.56 5.97 14.59
C TYR A 110 11.70 7.16 13.63
N LEU A 111 11.11 7.05 12.42
CA LEU A 111 11.24 8.04 11.35
C LEU A 111 10.55 9.36 11.71
N SER A 112 9.47 9.35 12.47
CA SER A 112 8.77 10.56 12.93
C SER A 112 9.62 11.48 13.80
N LYS A 113 10.72 10.99 14.38
CA LYS A 113 11.67 11.81 15.13
C LYS A 113 12.54 12.70 14.24
N PHE A 114 12.58 12.43 12.94
CA PHE A 114 13.48 13.11 11.99
C PHE A 114 12.74 13.76 10.85
N TYR A 115 11.49 13.30 10.54
CA TYR A 115 10.72 13.68 9.36
C TYR A 115 9.28 13.98 9.73
N GLN A 116 8.65 14.88 8.99
CA GLN A 116 7.20 14.96 8.94
C GLN A 116 6.68 13.79 8.10
N LEU A 117 5.80 12.95 8.68
CA LEU A 117 5.27 11.80 7.97
C LEU A 117 3.91 12.14 7.36
N VAL A 118 3.74 11.83 6.08
CA VAL A 118 2.49 12.03 5.33
C VAL A 118 1.97 10.69 4.87
N LEU A 119 0.71 10.39 5.11
CA LEU A 119 0.06 9.16 4.67
C LEU A 119 -0.86 9.45 3.49
N LEU A 120 -0.68 8.73 2.38
CA LEU A 120 -1.68 8.61 1.33
C LEU A 120 -2.64 7.48 1.71
N ALA A 121 -3.84 7.87 2.11
CA ALA A 121 -4.85 6.94 2.60
C ALA A 121 -5.54 6.16 1.45
N SER A 122 -6.39 5.22 1.82
CA SER A 122 -7.25 4.46 0.91
C SER A 122 -8.25 5.38 0.18
N PRO A 123 -8.73 4.98 -1.01
CA PRO A 123 -9.80 5.71 -1.70
C PRO A 123 -11.12 5.80 -0.94
N ASP A 124 -11.40 4.86 -0.04
CA ASP A 124 -12.64 4.85 0.76
C ASP A 124 -12.39 5.39 2.19
N ASP A 125 -13.15 6.40 2.61
CA ASP A 125 -12.98 7.07 3.91
C ASP A 125 -13.07 6.13 5.12
N GLY A 126 -13.98 5.15 5.08
CA GLY A 126 -14.13 4.15 6.14
C GLY A 126 -12.87 3.29 6.31
N ASP A 127 -12.26 2.91 5.20
CA ASP A 127 -11.02 2.13 5.20
C ASP A 127 -9.84 2.97 5.70
N ALA A 128 -9.75 4.23 5.30
CA ALA A 128 -8.68 5.12 5.74
C ALA A 128 -8.66 5.28 7.27
N ALA A 129 -9.82 5.56 7.87
CA ALA A 129 -9.93 5.71 9.32
C ALA A 129 -9.60 4.40 10.07
N ALA A 130 -10.12 3.26 9.60
CA ALA A 130 -9.89 1.96 10.22
C ALA A 130 -8.41 1.55 10.15
N VAL A 131 -7.73 1.83 9.03
CA VAL A 131 -6.31 1.54 8.86
C VAL A 131 -5.47 2.49 9.71
N THR A 132 -5.77 3.79 9.68
CA THR A 132 -5.02 4.80 10.44
C THR A 132 -5.07 4.53 11.94
N ALA A 133 -6.22 4.08 12.47
CA ALA A 133 -6.36 3.70 13.88
C ALA A 133 -5.48 2.52 14.32
N ARG A 134 -4.92 1.75 13.38
CA ARG A 134 -4.02 0.62 13.63
C ARG A 134 -2.54 0.97 13.46
N LEU A 135 -2.25 2.17 13.00
CA LEU A 135 -0.90 2.72 12.86
C LEU A 135 -0.60 3.66 14.03
N PRO A 136 0.67 3.90 14.36
CA PRO A 136 1.03 4.92 15.35
C PRO A 136 0.50 6.31 14.96
N GLU A 137 0.10 7.11 15.94
CA GLU A 137 -0.34 8.51 15.75
C GLU A 137 0.88 9.43 15.51
N VAL A 138 1.56 9.26 14.38
CA VAL A 138 2.81 9.96 14.06
C VAL A 138 2.75 10.72 12.73
N PHE A 139 1.62 10.65 12.03
CA PHE A 139 1.45 11.35 10.76
C PHE A 139 1.12 12.82 10.98
N ALA A 140 1.91 13.71 10.35
CA ALA A 140 1.65 15.14 10.32
C ALA A 140 0.43 15.46 9.44
N ALA A 141 0.18 14.65 8.41
CA ALA A 141 -0.99 14.76 7.55
C ALA A 141 -1.41 13.40 6.98
N VAL A 142 -2.72 13.27 6.71
CA VAL A 142 -3.32 12.14 6.00
C VAL A 142 -4.07 12.68 4.79
N ILE A 143 -3.65 12.30 3.59
CA ILE A 143 -4.25 12.72 2.33
C ILE A 143 -5.22 11.64 1.87
N PRO A 144 -6.54 11.90 1.85
CA PRO A 144 -7.51 10.94 1.36
C PRO A 144 -7.42 10.82 -0.17
N ASN A 145 -7.33 9.58 -0.67
CA ASN A 145 -7.32 9.30 -2.11
C ASN A 145 -8.76 9.10 -2.63
N ARG A 146 -9.52 10.17 -2.72
CA ARG A 146 -10.96 10.15 -3.07
C ARG A 146 -11.25 10.27 -4.58
N GLY A 147 -10.31 9.97 -5.45
CA GLY A 147 -10.52 10.09 -6.91
C GLY A 147 -10.53 11.52 -7.43
N GLY A 148 -10.12 12.50 -6.61
CA GLY A 148 -9.85 13.87 -7.01
C GLY A 148 -8.44 14.06 -7.57
N ASP A 149 -8.04 15.33 -7.75
CA ASP A 149 -6.68 15.67 -8.13
C ASP A 149 -5.72 15.43 -6.94
N LEU A 150 -5.10 14.25 -6.92
CA LEU A 150 -4.13 13.87 -5.90
C LEU A 150 -2.95 14.84 -5.83
N ARG A 151 -2.54 15.40 -6.98
CA ARG A 151 -1.46 16.38 -7.05
C ARG A 151 -1.82 17.65 -6.31
N LEU A 152 -3.03 18.16 -6.55
CA LEU A 152 -3.52 19.34 -5.85
C LEU A 152 -3.67 19.11 -4.35
N ALA A 153 -4.21 17.96 -3.95
CA ALA A 153 -4.32 17.60 -2.54
C ALA A 153 -2.95 17.52 -1.85
N LEU A 154 -1.96 16.93 -2.53
CA LEU A 154 -0.59 16.87 -2.03
C LEU A 154 0.04 18.27 -1.93
N ASP A 155 -0.10 19.11 -2.96
CA ASP A 155 0.47 20.47 -2.96
C ASP A 155 -0.10 21.30 -1.81
N ASN A 156 -1.41 21.28 -1.61
CA ASN A 156 -2.07 21.97 -0.49
C ASN A 156 -1.54 21.46 0.86
N THR A 157 -1.40 20.13 1.01
CA THR A 157 -0.85 19.54 2.24
C THR A 157 0.59 19.97 2.49
N LEU A 158 1.42 20.01 1.45
CA LEU A 158 2.82 20.45 1.60
C LEU A 158 2.89 21.93 1.98
N GLU A 159 2.04 22.77 1.39
CA GLU A 159 1.94 24.20 1.74
C GLU A 159 1.53 24.37 3.21
N GLU A 160 0.52 23.65 3.69
CA GLU A 160 0.07 23.65 5.09
C GLU A 160 1.19 23.21 6.06
N LEU A 161 2.04 22.29 5.64
CA LEU A 161 3.19 21.81 6.41
C LEU A 161 4.44 22.70 6.27
N GLY A 162 4.39 23.74 5.43
CA GLY A 162 5.54 24.63 5.18
C GLY A 162 6.66 23.96 4.37
N LEU A 163 6.34 22.99 3.53
CA LEU A 163 7.27 22.17 2.76
C LEU A 163 7.20 22.48 1.26
N ALA A 164 8.35 22.42 0.59
CA ALA A 164 8.39 22.39 -0.88
C ALA A 164 8.31 20.93 -1.39
N ARG A 165 7.91 20.75 -2.66
CA ARG A 165 7.89 19.41 -3.28
C ARG A 165 9.22 18.66 -3.17
N GLY A 166 10.34 19.38 -3.26
CA GLY A 166 11.69 18.81 -3.16
C GLY A 166 12.05 18.30 -1.75
N ASP A 167 11.29 18.69 -0.74
CA ASP A 167 11.50 18.29 0.67
C ASP A 167 10.83 16.93 0.97
N LEU A 168 9.94 16.44 0.11
CA LEU A 168 9.22 15.20 0.28
C LEU A 168 9.89 14.05 -0.48
N LEU A 169 10.07 12.91 0.20
CA LEU A 169 10.41 11.63 -0.42
C LEU A 169 9.20 10.70 -0.35
N PRO A 170 8.53 10.40 -1.48
CA PRO A 170 7.55 9.35 -1.56
C PRO A 170 8.16 7.96 -1.34
N ILE A 171 7.47 7.17 -0.51
CA ILE A 171 7.78 5.77 -0.21
C ILE A 171 6.56 4.93 -0.57
N ARG A 172 6.72 4.02 -1.52
CA ARG A 172 5.64 3.17 -2.02
C ARG A 172 5.99 1.70 -2.00
N GLY A 173 4.98 0.84 -2.10
CA GLY A 173 5.13 -0.55 -2.45
C GLY A 173 5.50 -0.75 -3.93
N SER A 174 5.70 -2.00 -4.33
CA SER A 174 5.97 -2.38 -5.73
C SER A 174 4.68 -2.56 -6.56
N GLU A 175 3.52 -2.28 -6.00
CA GLU A 175 2.24 -2.46 -6.66
C GLU A 175 2.07 -1.51 -7.85
N PRO A 176 1.57 -2.01 -9.01
CA PRO A 176 1.44 -1.18 -10.22
C PRO A 176 0.43 -0.04 -10.09
N ASP A 177 -0.58 -0.20 -9.24
CA ASP A 177 -1.67 0.73 -8.98
C ASP A 177 -1.44 1.63 -7.76
N ASP A 178 -0.21 1.69 -7.27
CA ASP A 178 0.17 2.58 -6.17
C ASP A 178 -0.06 4.05 -6.55
N PRO A 179 -0.71 4.85 -5.68
CA PRO A 179 -1.08 6.25 -5.98
C PRO A 179 0.12 7.14 -6.35
N TRP A 180 1.29 6.92 -5.75
CA TRP A 180 2.50 7.66 -6.08
C TRP A 180 2.98 7.43 -7.51
N SER A 181 2.50 6.38 -8.20
CA SER A 181 2.82 6.11 -9.60
C SER A 181 2.32 7.20 -10.55
N ALA A 182 1.27 7.93 -10.17
CA ALA A 182 0.73 9.05 -10.93
C ALA A 182 1.56 10.35 -10.76
N LEU A 183 2.48 10.40 -9.79
CA LEU A 183 3.26 11.57 -9.43
C LEU A 183 4.72 11.43 -9.88
N VAL A 184 4.92 11.40 -11.20
CA VAL A 184 6.21 11.09 -11.85
C VAL A 184 7.35 12.09 -11.57
N ASP A 185 7.03 13.29 -11.09
CA ASP A 185 8.01 14.37 -10.89
C ASP A 185 8.72 14.29 -9.53
N PHE A 186 8.35 13.32 -8.69
CA PHE A 186 8.98 13.13 -7.39
C PHE A 186 10.12 12.10 -7.45
N PRO A 187 11.19 12.30 -6.70
CA PRO A 187 12.11 11.23 -6.39
C PRO A 187 11.34 10.12 -5.67
N LEU A 188 11.69 8.86 -5.89
CA LEU A 188 10.87 7.76 -5.42
C LEU A 188 11.70 6.73 -4.67
N CYS A 189 11.19 6.31 -3.51
CA CYS A 189 11.68 5.16 -2.77
C CYS A 189 10.68 4.01 -2.87
N THR A 190 11.12 2.86 -3.35
CA THR A 190 10.27 1.67 -3.49
C THR A 190 10.62 0.64 -2.41
N LEU A 191 9.61 0.13 -1.72
CA LEU A 191 9.74 -1.03 -0.84
C LEU A 191 9.31 -2.28 -1.59
N ARG A 192 10.22 -3.23 -1.75
CA ARG A 192 9.90 -4.55 -2.29
C ARG A 192 9.46 -5.48 -1.17
N ARG A 193 8.19 -5.49 -0.89
CA ARG A 193 7.55 -6.39 0.07
C ARG A 193 7.40 -7.82 -0.49
N ASP A 194 8.38 -8.29 -1.29
CA ASP A 194 8.33 -9.58 -1.96
C ASP A 194 8.47 -10.73 -0.96
N ARG A 195 7.40 -11.50 -0.80
CA ARG A 195 7.36 -12.68 0.07
C ARG A 195 8.18 -13.86 -0.47
N SER A 196 8.50 -13.86 -1.75
CA SER A 196 9.15 -14.99 -2.44
C SER A 196 10.66 -14.92 -2.50
N ARG A 197 11.28 -13.79 -2.10
CA ARG A 197 12.74 -13.60 -2.18
C ARG A 197 13.38 -13.49 -0.81
N PRO A 198 14.46 -14.27 -0.56
CA PRO A 198 15.28 -14.08 0.63
C PRO A 198 15.89 -12.66 0.65
N TRP A 199 15.97 -12.08 1.80
CA TRP A 199 16.37 -10.72 2.16
C TRP A 199 17.82 -10.30 1.80
N ASN A 200 18.39 -10.89 0.76
CA ASN A 200 19.72 -10.57 0.24
C ASN A 200 19.68 -9.60 -0.95
N LEU A 201 18.65 -8.78 -1.08
CA LEU A 201 18.58 -7.83 -2.19
C LEU A 201 19.55 -6.68 -1.95
N SER A 202 20.62 -6.73 -2.74
CA SER A 202 21.57 -5.64 -2.93
C SER A 202 20.83 -4.33 -3.20
N ARG A 203 21.24 -3.29 -2.45
CA ARG A 203 20.93 -1.89 -2.73
C ARG A 203 21.32 -1.58 -4.17
N GLN A 204 20.39 -1.60 -5.09
CA GLN A 204 20.59 -0.93 -6.37
C GLN A 204 20.17 0.52 -6.18
N ALA A 205 21.15 1.39 -5.98
CA ALA A 205 20.97 2.81 -6.20
C ALA A 205 20.72 3.00 -7.70
N LEU A 206 19.45 3.01 -8.08
CA LEU A 206 19.03 3.37 -9.42
C LEU A 206 19.21 4.89 -9.54
N ASP A 207 20.03 5.36 -10.47
CA ASP A 207 20.17 6.75 -10.91
C ASP A 207 19.92 7.85 -9.85
N GLY A 208 20.57 8.22 -8.97
CA GLY A 208 20.47 9.35 -8.00
C GLY A 208 19.06 9.87 -7.59
N THR A 209 17.97 9.47 -8.30
CA THR A 209 16.59 9.88 -8.08
C THR A 209 15.71 8.77 -7.51
N ARG A 210 16.16 7.52 -7.52
CA ARG A 210 15.41 6.36 -7.04
C ARG A 210 16.19 5.58 -5.99
N CYS A 211 15.51 5.04 -5.00
CA CYS A 211 16.06 4.07 -4.07
C CYS A 211 15.10 2.91 -3.88
N GLU A 212 15.64 1.78 -3.48
CA GLU A 212 14.91 0.55 -3.28
C GLU A 212 15.38 -0.14 -2.01
N TYR A 213 14.43 -0.61 -1.20
CA TYR A 213 14.66 -1.37 0.03
C TYR A 213 13.72 -2.56 0.07
N ALA A 214 14.13 -3.64 0.74
CA ALA A 214 13.27 -4.80 0.90
C ALA A 214 12.16 -4.56 1.94
N SER A 215 12.41 -3.67 2.92
CA SER A 215 11.51 -3.44 4.04
C SER A 215 11.67 -2.02 4.60
N LEU A 216 10.76 -1.62 5.50
CA LEU A 216 10.93 -0.39 6.29
C LEU A 216 12.08 -0.52 7.29
N ALA A 217 12.33 -1.72 7.82
CA ALA A 217 13.48 -1.96 8.68
C ALA A 217 14.80 -1.68 7.95
N ASP A 218 14.92 -2.08 6.66
CA ASP A 218 16.10 -1.77 5.84
C ASP A 218 16.25 -0.27 5.57
N LEU A 219 15.14 0.42 5.34
CA LEU A 219 15.11 1.88 5.19
C LEU A 219 15.62 2.56 6.46
N VAL A 220 15.13 2.14 7.64
CA VAL A 220 15.59 2.64 8.94
C VAL A 220 17.07 2.36 9.14
N HIS A 221 17.55 1.17 8.85
CA HIS A 221 18.95 0.82 8.94
C HIS A 221 19.84 1.71 8.04
N ALA A 222 19.39 1.95 6.80
CA ALA A 222 20.06 2.83 5.87
C ALA A 222 20.11 4.29 6.39
N HIS A 223 19.02 4.77 6.99
CA HIS A 223 18.97 6.08 7.62
C HIS A 223 19.95 6.19 8.80
N GLN A 224 19.96 5.22 9.71
CA GLN A 224 20.89 5.17 10.85
C GLN A 224 22.36 5.18 10.39
N THR A 225 22.65 4.45 9.30
CA THR A 225 24.00 4.43 8.72
C THR A 225 24.37 5.79 8.14
N ALA A 226 23.43 6.47 7.48
CA ALA A 226 23.66 7.79 6.90
C ALA A 226 23.85 8.89 7.94
N LEU A 227 23.28 8.75 9.15
CA LEU A 227 23.50 9.70 10.26
C LEU A 227 24.88 9.58 10.91
N ARG A 228 25.57 8.44 10.72
CA ARG A 228 26.90 8.17 11.29
C ARG A 228 28.03 8.51 10.32
N ALA A 229 27.70 8.77 9.07
CA ALA A 229 28.66 9.06 7.99
C ALA A 229 28.89 10.56 7.80
#